data_0d00b1f5b0472504a9d63a7a88c18bbd
#
_entry.id   0d00b1f5b0472504a9d63a7a88c18bbd
#
_cell.length_a   1.000
_cell.length_b   1.000
_cell.length_c   1.000
_cell.angle_alpha   90.00
_cell.angle_beta   90.00
_cell.angle_gamma   90.00
#
_symmetry.space_group_name_H-M   'P 1'
#
loop_
_entity.id
_entity.type
_entity.pdbx_description
1 polymer ?
#
loop_
_entity_poly.entity_id
_entity_poly.type
_entity_poly.pdbx_seq_one_letter_code
_entity_poly.pdbx_strand_id
1 'polypeptide(L)'
;MIGPEDLIAASSNLQSHATSNVSNVAQQAALAALTGGLEAVEAMREAFDRRRRTMFAMLSAIDGVEVLEPQGAFYAFPDLRTFLGRPVGRQTSRTTLELAATILDEAKVAIVPGEAFGAPGYARLSFALGDEDLVEGLTRLGDLLAS
;
A
#
# COMPACT_ATOMS: atom_id res chain seq x y z
N MET A 1 -8.50 20.04 -15.05
CA MET A 1 -8.14 19.34 -16.31
C MET A 1 -7.28 20.28 -17.14
N ILE A 2 -6.25 19.78 -17.80
CA ILE A 2 -5.41 20.51 -18.76
C ILE A 2 -5.41 19.69 -20.04
N GLY A 3 -5.67 20.34 -21.18
CA GLY A 3 -5.76 19.66 -22.48
C GLY A 3 -6.14 20.60 -23.61
N PRO A 4 -6.44 20.09 -24.82
CA PRO A 4 -6.91 20.89 -25.94
C PRO A 4 -8.16 21.72 -25.59
N GLU A 5 -8.24 22.92 -26.12
CA GLU A 5 -9.26 23.91 -25.76
C GLU A 5 -10.70 23.41 -26.01
N ASP A 6 -10.92 22.75 -27.13
CA ASP A 6 -12.21 22.16 -27.50
C ASP A 6 -12.64 21.05 -26.54
N LEU A 7 -11.72 20.20 -26.09
CA LEU A 7 -11.98 19.17 -25.12
C LEU A 7 -12.29 19.75 -23.72
N ILE A 8 -11.56 20.79 -23.33
CA ILE A 8 -11.80 21.47 -22.05
C ILE A 8 -13.15 22.17 -22.08
N ALA A 9 -13.51 22.84 -23.18
CA ALA A 9 -14.81 23.51 -23.34
C ALA A 9 -15.98 22.51 -23.28
N ALA A 10 -15.88 21.38 -24.00
CA ALA A 10 -16.89 20.33 -23.98
C ALA A 10 -17.02 19.68 -22.57
N SER A 11 -15.92 19.41 -21.90
CA SER A 11 -15.91 18.85 -20.54
C SER A 11 -16.50 19.82 -19.51
N SER A 12 -16.17 21.10 -19.61
CA SER A 12 -16.73 22.16 -18.75
C SER A 12 -18.24 22.31 -18.93
N ASN A 13 -18.70 22.24 -20.16
CA ASN A 13 -20.13 22.29 -20.47
C ASN A 13 -20.88 21.07 -19.89
N LEU A 14 -20.35 19.88 -20.09
CA LEU A 14 -20.89 18.65 -19.50
C LEU A 14 -20.95 18.71 -17.97
N GLN A 15 -19.86 19.12 -17.33
CA GLN A 15 -19.80 19.28 -15.89
C GLN A 15 -20.82 20.28 -15.36
N SER A 16 -20.96 21.43 -16.06
CA SER A 16 -21.91 22.48 -15.68
C SER A 16 -23.35 21.98 -15.65
N HIS A 17 -23.71 21.10 -16.57
CA HIS A 17 -25.06 20.53 -16.65
C HIS A 17 -25.27 19.29 -15.78
N ALA A 18 -24.22 18.53 -15.47
CA ALA A 18 -24.31 17.30 -14.68
C ALA A 18 -24.20 17.56 -13.17
N THR A 19 -23.17 18.30 -12.74
CA THR A 19 -22.80 18.46 -11.32
C THR A 19 -22.57 19.90 -10.90
N SER A 20 -22.69 20.85 -11.81
CA SER A 20 -22.32 22.27 -11.64
C SER A 20 -20.83 22.42 -11.31
N ASN A 21 -20.49 23.11 -10.23
CA ASN A 21 -19.12 23.30 -9.79
C ASN A 21 -18.77 22.41 -8.58
N VAL A 22 -17.48 22.34 -8.28
CA VAL A 22 -16.99 21.68 -7.05
C VAL A 22 -17.55 22.40 -5.82
N SER A 23 -17.87 21.65 -4.77
CA SER A 23 -18.34 22.18 -3.48
C SER A 23 -17.48 23.35 -3.00
N ASN A 24 -18.09 24.45 -2.60
CA ASN A 24 -17.39 25.62 -2.08
C ASN A 24 -16.56 25.30 -0.83
N VAL A 25 -17.04 24.38 0.03
CA VAL A 25 -16.28 23.93 1.20
C VAL A 25 -14.99 23.20 0.76
N ALA A 26 -15.07 22.31 -0.25
CA ALA A 26 -13.91 21.63 -0.78
C ALA A 26 -12.91 22.61 -1.43
N GLN A 27 -13.38 23.66 -2.12
CA GLN A 27 -12.53 24.70 -2.70
C GLN A 27 -11.80 25.49 -1.62
N GLN A 28 -12.49 25.88 -0.54
CA GLN A 28 -11.86 26.58 0.59
C GLN A 28 -10.84 25.68 1.33
N ALA A 29 -11.15 24.41 1.50
CA ALA A 29 -10.19 23.45 2.08
C ALA A 29 -8.93 23.28 1.20
N ALA A 30 -9.12 23.17 -0.12
CA ALA A 30 -8.00 23.10 -1.07
C ALA A 30 -7.16 24.39 -1.07
N LEU A 31 -7.80 25.55 -1.03
CA LEU A 31 -7.11 26.84 -0.95
C LEU A 31 -6.28 26.93 0.35
N ALA A 32 -6.87 26.58 1.49
CA ALA A 32 -6.18 26.58 2.77
C ALA A 32 -4.98 25.61 2.77
N ALA A 33 -5.13 24.41 2.18
CA ALA A 33 -4.05 23.45 2.06
C ALA A 33 -2.91 23.92 1.15
N LEU A 34 -3.22 24.66 0.08
CA LEU A 34 -2.22 25.15 -0.88
C LEU A 34 -1.52 26.44 -0.40
N THR A 35 -2.19 27.25 0.41
CA THR A 35 -1.66 28.53 0.94
C THR A 35 -1.13 28.43 2.36
N GLY A 36 -1.39 27.33 3.05
CA GLY A 36 -0.84 27.02 4.36
C GLY A 36 0.61 26.56 4.30
N GLY A 37 1.24 26.37 5.46
CA GLY A 37 2.58 25.79 5.56
C GLY A 37 2.63 24.33 5.19
N LEU A 38 3.82 23.80 4.88
CA LEU A 38 4.06 22.40 4.54
C LEU A 38 4.62 21.57 5.69
N GLU A 39 4.70 22.13 6.90
CA GLU A 39 5.33 21.51 8.07
C GLU A 39 4.68 20.15 8.42
N ALA A 40 3.34 20.07 8.34
CA ALA A 40 2.62 18.84 8.60
C ALA A 40 2.90 17.77 7.50
N VAL A 41 3.05 18.20 6.26
CA VAL A 41 3.39 17.32 5.13
C VAL A 41 4.80 16.77 5.30
N GLU A 42 5.75 17.61 5.69
CA GLU A 42 7.13 17.19 5.90
C GLU A 42 7.26 16.22 7.08
N ALA A 43 6.63 16.52 8.22
CA ALA A 43 6.59 15.60 9.35
C ALA A 43 5.97 14.22 8.98
N MET A 44 4.92 14.23 8.16
CA MET A 44 4.32 13.00 7.66
C MET A 44 5.27 12.25 6.70
N ARG A 45 5.93 12.97 5.79
CA ARG A 45 6.91 12.39 4.87
C ARG A 45 8.06 11.69 5.62
N GLU A 46 8.58 12.32 6.67
CA GLU A 46 9.62 11.74 7.51
C GLU A 46 9.13 10.47 8.24
N ALA A 47 7.91 10.49 8.76
CA ALA A 47 7.31 9.32 9.40
C ALA A 47 7.14 8.16 8.41
N PHE A 48 6.66 8.43 7.20
CA PHE A 48 6.52 7.42 6.14
C PHE A 48 7.87 6.87 5.66
N ASP A 49 8.90 7.71 5.53
CA ASP A 49 10.24 7.26 5.14
C ASP A 49 10.87 6.35 6.21
N ARG A 50 10.69 6.65 7.49
CA ARG A 50 11.11 5.78 8.59
C ARG A 50 10.42 4.42 8.51
N ARG A 51 9.10 4.38 8.35
CA ARG A 51 8.30 3.15 8.25
C ARG A 51 8.66 2.34 7.00
N ARG A 52 8.89 3.00 5.88
CA ARG A 52 9.38 2.41 4.64
C ARG A 52 10.68 1.61 4.88
N ARG A 53 11.66 2.25 5.52
CA ARG A 53 12.95 1.61 5.83
C ARG A 53 12.79 0.45 6.82
N THR A 54 11.96 0.62 7.84
CA THR A 54 11.64 -0.45 8.80
C THR A 54 11.02 -1.65 8.09
N MET A 55 9.98 -1.43 7.28
CA MET A 55 9.34 -2.51 6.53
C MET A 55 10.31 -3.21 5.58
N PHE A 56 11.10 -2.46 4.82
CA PHE A 56 12.09 -3.02 3.91
C PHE A 56 13.12 -3.88 4.65
N ALA A 57 13.69 -3.38 5.74
CA ALA A 57 14.66 -4.10 6.53
C ALA A 57 14.10 -5.40 7.13
N MET A 58 12.88 -5.35 7.68
CA MET A 58 12.24 -6.52 8.29
C MET A 58 11.84 -7.56 7.24
N LEU A 59 11.28 -7.16 6.10
CA LEU A 59 10.93 -8.09 5.02
C LEU A 59 12.17 -8.74 4.42
N SER A 60 13.25 -7.98 4.21
CA SER A 60 14.51 -8.49 3.68
C SER A 60 15.23 -9.46 4.63
N ALA A 61 14.89 -9.46 5.92
CA ALA A 61 15.44 -10.37 6.90
C ALA A 61 14.70 -11.71 6.96
N ILE A 62 13.56 -11.86 6.29
CA ILE A 62 12.81 -13.12 6.25
C ILE A 62 13.40 -14.00 5.15
N ASP A 63 13.89 -15.18 5.50
CA ASP A 63 14.42 -16.15 4.55
C ASP A 63 13.37 -16.54 3.49
N GLY A 64 13.73 -16.39 2.22
CA GLY A 64 12.85 -16.71 1.10
C GLY A 64 11.91 -15.57 0.66
N VAL A 65 11.98 -14.40 1.29
CA VAL A 65 11.32 -13.18 0.82
C VAL A 65 12.31 -12.34 0.02
N GLU A 66 11.97 -12.00 -1.20
CA GLU A 66 12.69 -11.00 -2.00
C GLU A 66 11.84 -9.75 -2.14
N VAL A 67 12.40 -8.58 -1.85
CA VAL A 67 11.71 -7.32 -1.94
C VAL A 67 12.62 -6.22 -2.47
N LEU A 68 12.12 -5.43 -3.41
CA LEU A 68 12.80 -4.21 -3.84
C LEU A 68 12.52 -3.09 -2.84
N GLU A 69 13.54 -2.28 -2.56
CA GLU A 69 13.37 -1.12 -1.70
C GLU A 69 12.36 -0.14 -2.32
N PRO A 70 11.23 0.14 -1.66
CA PRO A 70 10.24 1.09 -2.17
C PRO A 70 10.83 2.50 -2.23
N GLN A 71 10.65 3.20 -3.35
CA GLN A 71 11.13 4.58 -3.53
C GLN A 71 10.03 5.63 -3.45
N GLY A 72 8.79 5.21 -3.28
CA GLY A 72 7.64 6.09 -3.17
C GLY A 72 6.37 5.36 -2.76
N ALA A 73 5.25 6.07 -2.71
CA ALA A 73 3.97 5.60 -2.17
C ALA A 73 4.12 5.13 -0.71
N PHE A 74 3.29 4.19 -0.28
CA PHE A 74 3.32 3.61 1.08
C PHE A 74 3.12 2.09 1.05
N TYR A 75 3.67 1.42 0.01
CA TYR A 75 3.57 -0.01 -0.19
C TYR A 75 4.95 -0.65 -0.41
N ALA A 76 5.10 -1.88 0.11
CA ALA A 76 6.10 -2.84 -0.34
C ALA A 76 5.43 -3.94 -1.15
N PHE A 77 6.17 -4.55 -2.09
CA PHE A 77 5.64 -5.58 -2.97
C PHE A 77 6.60 -6.78 -3.03
N PRO A 78 6.71 -7.57 -1.93
CA PRO A 78 7.58 -8.71 -1.85
C PRO A 78 7.15 -9.87 -2.74
N ASP A 79 8.14 -10.62 -3.22
CA ASP A 79 8.00 -11.92 -3.83
C ASP A 79 7.84 -12.99 -2.75
N LEU A 80 6.76 -13.74 -2.81
CA LEU A 80 6.42 -14.82 -1.88
C LEU A 80 6.35 -16.20 -2.57
N ARG A 81 6.85 -16.33 -3.80
CA ARG A 81 6.79 -17.58 -4.58
C ARG A 81 7.46 -18.75 -3.87
N THR A 82 8.49 -18.49 -3.10
CA THR A 82 9.22 -19.49 -2.29
C THR A 82 8.32 -20.18 -1.26
N PHE A 83 7.22 -19.55 -0.86
CA PHE A 83 6.27 -20.07 0.12
C PHE A 83 5.11 -20.85 -0.50
N LEU A 84 4.99 -20.86 -1.81
CA LEU A 84 3.93 -21.58 -2.51
C LEU A 84 4.31 -23.05 -2.69
N GLY A 85 3.35 -23.95 -2.43
CA GLY A 85 3.53 -25.40 -2.55
C GLY A 85 4.25 -26.06 -1.38
N ARG A 86 4.67 -25.30 -0.36
CA ARG A 86 5.22 -25.83 0.90
C ARG A 86 4.29 -25.51 2.08
N PRO A 87 4.41 -26.23 3.19
CA PRO A 87 3.69 -25.88 4.42
C PRO A 87 4.10 -24.50 4.93
N VAL A 88 3.12 -23.69 5.31
CA VAL A 88 3.28 -22.44 6.07
C VAL A 88 2.22 -22.49 7.16
N GLY A 89 2.64 -22.50 8.42
CA GLY A 89 1.73 -22.78 9.53
C GLY A 89 1.03 -24.13 9.34
N ARG A 90 -0.30 -24.14 9.38
CA ARG A 90 -1.10 -25.37 9.27
C ARG A 90 -1.52 -25.69 7.83
N GLN A 91 -1.16 -24.90 6.84
CA GLN A 91 -1.67 -25.05 5.48
C GLN A 91 -0.55 -25.05 4.43
N THR A 92 -0.88 -25.62 3.28
CA THR A 92 -0.04 -25.53 2.08
C THR A 92 -0.80 -24.77 1.00
N SER A 93 -0.34 -23.57 0.71
CA SER A 93 -0.95 -22.65 -0.26
C SER A 93 -0.34 -22.84 -1.64
N ARG A 94 -1.14 -22.88 -2.68
CA ARG A 94 -0.70 -22.99 -4.10
C ARG A 94 -0.70 -21.65 -4.82
N THR A 95 -1.45 -20.69 -4.30
CA THR A 95 -1.59 -19.32 -4.85
C THR A 95 -1.30 -18.29 -3.77
N THR A 96 -0.98 -17.07 -4.16
CA THR A 96 -0.78 -15.99 -3.18
C THR A 96 -2.10 -15.61 -2.52
N LEU A 97 -3.22 -15.83 -3.19
CA LEU A 97 -4.56 -15.64 -2.59
C LEU A 97 -4.78 -16.60 -1.39
N GLU A 98 -4.45 -17.88 -1.55
CA GLU A 98 -4.54 -18.86 -0.46
C GLU A 98 -3.56 -18.54 0.66
N LEU A 99 -2.32 -18.16 0.32
CA LEU A 99 -1.31 -17.76 1.29
C LEU A 99 -1.73 -16.52 2.08
N ALA A 100 -2.34 -15.54 1.42
CA ALA A 100 -2.86 -14.33 2.08
C ALA A 100 -3.98 -14.67 3.09
N ALA A 101 -4.84 -15.63 2.77
CA ALA A 101 -5.85 -16.12 3.69
C ALA A 101 -5.21 -16.82 4.91
N THR A 102 -4.20 -17.67 4.70
CA THR A 102 -3.45 -18.33 5.78
C THR A 102 -2.76 -17.31 6.69
N ILE A 103 -2.10 -16.30 6.11
CA ILE A 103 -1.44 -15.22 6.86
C ILE A 103 -2.46 -14.43 7.68
N LEU A 104 -3.62 -14.12 7.10
CA LEU A 104 -4.68 -13.42 7.83
C LEU A 104 -5.21 -14.27 9.00
N ASP A 105 -5.43 -15.57 8.78
CA ASP A 105 -5.99 -16.45 9.79
C ASP A 105 -5.02 -16.76 10.92
N GLU A 106 -3.74 -16.95 10.63
CA GLU A 106 -2.77 -17.41 11.63
C GLU A 106 -1.93 -16.27 12.22
N ALA A 107 -1.44 -15.35 11.39
CA ALA A 107 -0.63 -14.20 11.85
C ALA A 107 -1.47 -12.94 12.16
N LYS A 108 -2.74 -12.90 11.76
CA LYS A 108 -3.61 -11.71 11.86
C LYS A 108 -3.03 -10.49 11.13
N VAL A 109 -2.40 -10.73 10.01
CA VAL A 109 -1.83 -9.71 9.13
C VAL A 109 -2.57 -9.74 7.80
N ALA A 110 -3.16 -8.61 7.43
CA ALA A 110 -3.84 -8.47 6.14
C ALA A 110 -2.84 -8.04 5.06
N ILE A 111 -2.72 -8.83 4.00
CA ILE A 111 -1.95 -8.51 2.81
C ILE A 111 -2.85 -8.59 1.58
N VAL A 112 -2.51 -7.89 0.50
CA VAL A 112 -3.25 -7.99 -0.76
C VAL A 112 -2.49 -8.90 -1.71
N PRO A 113 -3.08 -10.03 -2.16
CA PRO A 113 -2.41 -10.96 -3.06
C PRO A 113 -2.13 -10.31 -4.42
N GLY A 114 -0.98 -10.66 -5.01
CA GLY A 114 -0.50 -10.07 -6.25
C GLY A 114 -1.36 -10.38 -7.47
N GLU A 115 -2.18 -11.41 -7.42
CA GLU A 115 -3.18 -11.74 -8.45
C GLU A 115 -4.10 -10.54 -8.74
N ALA A 116 -4.43 -9.75 -7.72
CA ALA A 116 -5.21 -8.52 -7.88
C ALA A 116 -4.52 -7.45 -8.76
N PHE A 117 -3.23 -7.59 -8.98
CA PHE A 117 -2.39 -6.67 -9.76
C PHE A 117 -1.77 -7.35 -10.99
N GLY A 118 -2.21 -8.57 -11.35
CA GLY A 118 -1.64 -9.34 -12.45
C GLY A 118 -0.23 -9.89 -12.16
N ALA A 119 0.17 -9.98 -10.88
CA ALA A 119 1.48 -10.46 -10.43
C ALA A 119 1.34 -11.64 -9.44
N PRO A 120 0.93 -12.84 -9.90
CA PRO A 120 0.85 -14.02 -9.05
C PRO A 120 2.20 -14.31 -8.37
N GLY A 121 2.15 -14.74 -7.11
CA GLY A 121 3.34 -15.02 -6.32
C GLY A 121 3.88 -13.82 -5.53
N TYR A 122 3.34 -12.62 -5.77
CA TYR A 122 3.68 -11.41 -5.03
C TYR A 122 2.55 -11.03 -4.07
N ALA A 123 2.85 -10.14 -3.12
CA ALA A 123 1.82 -9.54 -2.27
C ALA A 123 2.11 -8.06 -2.01
N ARG A 124 1.06 -7.28 -1.81
CA ARG A 124 1.18 -5.86 -1.43
C ARG A 124 0.96 -5.69 0.07
N LEU A 125 1.92 -5.09 0.73
CA LEU A 125 1.86 -4.69 2.12
C LEU A 125 1.89 -3.16 2.22
N SER A 126 1.10 -2.60 3.13
CA SER A 126 1.06 -1.15 3.38
C SER A 126 1.84 -0.82 4.65
N PHE A 127 2.66 0.25 4.62
CA PHE A 127 3.26 0.83 5.81
C PHE A 127 2.57 2.12 6.29
N ALA A 128 1.32 2.33 5.83
CA ALA A 128 0.48 3.45 6.28
C ALA A 128 -0.27 3.09 7.59
N LEU A 129 0.47 2.77 8.65
CA LEU A 129 -0.04 2.40 9.98
C LEU A 129 0.94 2.88 11.06
N GLY A 130 0.64 2.69 12.35
CA GLY A 130 1.54 3.04 13.46
C GLY A 130 2.86 2.29 13.43
N ASP A 131 3.91 2.88 13.98
CA ASP A 131 5.25 2.26 13.99
C ASP A 131 5.26 0.95 14.80
N GLU A 132 4.54 0.89 15.91
CA GLU A 132 4.42 -0.30 16.75
C GLU A 132 3.63 -1.42 16.05
N ASP A 133 2.50 -1.09 15.44
CA ASP A 133 1.68 -2.04 14.68
C ASP A 133 2.43 -2.60 13.47
N LEU A 134 3.25 -1.76 12.83
CA LEU A 134 4.10 -2.17 11.70
C LEU A 134 5.10 -3.25 12.14
N VAL A 135 5.84 -2.98 13.21
CA VAL A 135 6.86 -3.90 13.73
C VAL A 135 6.21 -5.20 14.21
N GLU A 136 5.13 -5.12 14.97
CA GLU A 136 4.42 -6.29 15.46
C GLU A 136 3.86 -7.14 14.32
N GLY A 137 3.19 -6.51 13.34
CA GLY A 137 2.63 -7.21 12.19
C GLY A 137 3.69 -7.94 11.38
N LEU A 138 4.84 -7.28 11.12
CA LEU A 138 5.95 -7.88 10.38
C LEU A 138 6.65 -8.99 11.18
N THR A 139 6.74 -8.87 12.49
CA THR A 139 7.26 -9.93 13.36
C THR A 139 6.39 -11.17 13.26
N ARG A 140 5.07 -11.04 13.44
CA ARG A 140 4.13 -12.17 13.31
C ARG A 140 4.15 -12.80 11.91
N LEU A 141 4.30 -11.98 10.87
CA LEU A 141 4.46 -12.47 9.50
C LEU A 141 5.74 -13.29 9.35
N GLY A 142 6.86 -12.78 9.84
CA GLY A 142 8.15 -13.46 9.79
C GLY A 142 8.14 -14.80 10.54
N ASP A 143 7.60 -14.82 11.76
CA ASP A 143 7.46 -16.04 12.57
C ASP A 143 6.62 -17.11 11.86
N LEU A 144 5.51 -16.72 11.23
CA LEU A 144 4.67 -17.65 10.47
C LEU A 144 5.39 -18.20 9.23
N LEU A 145 6.10 -17.35 8.48
CA LEU A 145 6.81 -17.77 7.26
C LEU A 145 8.05 -18.64 7.56
N ALA A 146 8.59 -18.55 8.74
CA ALA A 146 9.72 -19.37 9.21
C ALA A 146 9.30 -20.74 9.79
N SER A 147 8.01 -20.99 9.98
CA SER A 147 7.45 -22.19 10.63
C SER A 147 7.42 -23.45 9.74
#